data_6a0c0a7514c85529238e231df35db70a
#
_entry.id   6a0c0a7514c85529238e231df35db70a
#
_cell.length_a   1.000
_cell.length_b   1.000
_cell.length_c   1.000
_cell.angle_alpha   90.00
_cell.angle_beta   90.00
_cell.angle_gamma   90.00
#
_symmetry.space_group_name_H-M   'P 1'
#
loop_
_entity.id
_entity.type
_entity.pdbx_description
1 polymer ?
#
loop_
_entity_poly.entity_id
_entity_poly.type
_entity_poly.pdbx_seq_one_letter_code
_entity_poly.pdbx_strand_id
1 'polypeptide(L)'
;GIIPEPIGGIPGNFAMVGVFEKGKADVKFTARSTGGHASAPTANTPIARLSAFVTDVEKHAPFRKKFLPEVTAMFTRLAPYAPFGLRLVMGNLWLFAPLMKVVLPRVSAQAGAMLRTTIAFTMQSGSDAYNVLPQEATLGANMRFIPHQGEQESLAIIRRLAEKHGLEMEVVHTNDYSEPVDIHGEAFRQVERVIGETFPGLPVSPYVMTGATDAQFYQP
;
A
#
# COMPACT_ATOMS: atom_id res chain seq x y z
N GLY A 1 -10.92 12.67 -9.42
CA GLY A 1 -10.36 13.56 -10.45
C GLY A 1 -10.36 12.92 -11.82
N ILE A 2 -10.11 13.73 -12.87
CA ILE A 2 -9.95 13.21 -14.24
C ILE A 2 -8.50 12.76 -14.41
N ILE A 3 -8.31 11.48 -14.71
CA ILE A 3 -6.98 10.87 -14.84
C ILE A 3 -6.82 10.32 -16.26
N PRO A 4 -5.78 10.76 -16.99
CA PRO A 4 -5.43 10.16 -18.26
C PRO A 4 -4.77 8.79 -18.01
N GLU A 5 -5.17 7.79 -18.77
CA GLU A 5 -4.58 6.45 -18.72
C GLU A 5 -4.44 5.89 -17.27
N PRO A 6 -5.55 5.69 -16.53
CA PRO A 6 -5.50 5.29 -15.11
C PRO A 6 -4.84 3.92 -14.86
N ILE A 7 -4.78 3.09 -15.88
CA ILE A 7 -4.04 1.83 -15.92
C ILE A 7 -3.26 1.80 -17.23
N GLY A 8 -1.97 1.49 -17.19
CA GLY A 8 -1.14 1.42 -18.37
C GLY A 8 -1.74 0.52 -19.47
N GLY A 9 -1.81 1.03 -20.69
CA GLY A 9 -2.43 0.35 -21.82
C GLY A 9 -3.95 0.57 -21.98
N ILE A 10 -4.57 1.43 -21.16
CA ILE A 10 -5.97 1.87 -21.32
C ILE A 10 -5.98 3.36 -21.67
N PRO A 11 -5.96 3.71 -22.94
CA PRO A 11 -5.90 5.11 -23.36
C PRO A 11 -7.20 5.85 -23.08
N GLY A 12 -7.11 7.16 -22.84
CA GLY A 12 -8.26 8.05 -22.66
C GLY A 12 -8.32 8.64 -21.25
N ASN A 13 -9.24 9.58 -21.08
CA ASN A 13 -9.51 10.23 -19.80
C ASN A 13 -10.65 9.54 -19.07
N PHE A 14 -10.52 9.41 -17.76
CA PHE A 14 -11.51 8.77 -16.90
C PHE A 14 -11.73 9.61 -15.65
N ALA A 15 -12.99 9.76 -15.25
CA ALA A 15 -13.34 10.33 -13.95
C ALA A 15 -13.18 9.24 -12.89
N MET A 16 -12.06 9.29 -12.14
CA MET A 16 -11.77 8.37 -11.06
C MET A 16 -12.31 8.93 -9.75
N VAL A 17 -13.32 8.27 -9.18
CA VAL A 17 -14.00 8.67 -7.94
C VAL A 17 -13.47 7.84 -6.80
N GLY A 18 -12.80 8.49 -5.83
CA GLY A 18 -12.29 7.83 -4.62
C GLY A 18 -13.44 7.30 -3.78
N VAL A 19 -13.44 6.01 -3.46
CA VAL A 19 -14.50 5.34 -2.70
C VAL A 19 -14.03 4.87 -1.32
N PHE A 20 -12.75 4.80 -1.07
CA PHE A 20 -12.13 4.75 0.24
C PHE A 20 -10.65 5.14 0.16
N GLU A 21 -10.09 5.47 1.31
CA GLU A 21 -8.68 5.82 1.49
C GLU A 21 -7.99 4.75 2.34
N LYS A 22 -6.74 4.44 1.99
CA LYS A 22 -5.91 3.56 2.80
C LYS A 22 -5.54 4.23 4.11
N GLY A 23 -5.57 3.47 5.19
CA GLY A 23 -5.02 3.90 6.47
C GLY A 23 -3.52 4.14 6.41
N LYS A 24 -2.97 4.78 7.43
CA LYS A 24 -1.56 5.14 7.52
C LYS A 24 -1.01 4.78 8.89
N ALA A 25 0.25 4.30 8.95
CA ALA A 25 1.06 4.37 10.16
C ALA A 25 2.48 4.76 9.83
N ASP A 26 3.08 5.52 10.73
CA ASP A 26 4.51 5.76 10.80
C ASP A 26 5.05 4.90 11.94
N VAL A 27 6.00 4.01 11.64
CA VAL A 27 6.56 3.05 12.58
C VAL A 27 8.07 3.19 12.64
N LYS A 28 8.62 3.03 13.86
CA LYS A 28 10.05 3.07 14.13
C LYS A 28 10.50 1.71 14.65
N PHE A 29 11.57 1.19 14.09
CA PHE A 29 12.23 -0.03 14.55
C PHE A 29 13.57 0.35 15.15
N THR A 30 13.91 -0.23 16.30
CA THR A 30 15.14 0.04 17.02
C THR A 30 15.89 -1.26 17.29
N ALA A 31 17.18 -1.26 16.94
CA ALA A 31 18.12 -2.31 17.27
C ALA A 31 19.13 -1.79 18.28
N ARG A 32 19.37 -2.53 19.36
CA ARG A 32 20.32 -2.14 20.41
C ARG A 32 21.47 -3.14 20.54
N SER A 33 22.65 -2.63 20.94
CA SER A 33 23.83 -3.43 21.27
C SER A 33 24.66 -2.74 22.35
N THR A 34 25.74 -3.37 22.75
CA THR A 34 26.76 -2.74 23.66
C THR A 34 27.62 -1.72 22.94
N GLY A 35 27.54 -1.61 21.61
CA GLY A 35 28.44 -0.81 20.81
C GLY A 35 29.85 -1.42 20.75
N GLY A 36 30.83 -0.59 20.39
CA GLY A 36 32.22 -1.02 20.33
C GLY A 36 33.06 -0.23 19.32
N HIS A 37 34.32 -0.63 19.20
CA HIS A 37 35.23 -0.05 18.21
C HIS A 37 35.24 -0.89 16.93
N ALA A 38 35.23 -0.25 15.78
CA ALA A 38 35.13 -0.93 14.48
C ALA A 38 36.33 -1.84 14.15
N SER A 39 37.48 -1.68 14.82
CA SER A 39 38.62 -2.59 14.64
C SER A 39 38.42 -3.99 15.24
N ALA A 40 37.40 -4.16 16.11
CA ALA A 40 37.06 -5.45 16.70
C ALA A 40 35.52 -5.69 16.54
N PRO A 41 35.03 -5.86 15.31
CA PRO A 41 33.60 -5.94 15.05
C PRO A 41 32.99 -7.24 15.60
N THR A 42 31.84 -7.08 16.28
CA THR A 42 31.00 -8.21 16.68
C THR A 42 30.07 -8.62 15.54
N ALA A 43 29.61 -9.86 15.56
CA ALA A 43 28.53 -10.30 14.66
C ALA A 43 27.19 -9.72 15.09
N ASN A 44 26.23 -9.68 14.16
CA ASN A 44 24.85 -9.33 14.43
C ASN A 44 24.67 -7.91 15.01
N THR A 45 25.41 -6.95 14.45
CA THR A 45 25.33 -5.53 14.85
C THR A 45 23.92 -4.96 14.61
N PRO A 46 23.55 -3.83 15.25
CA PRO A 46 22.26 -3.17 15.04
C PRO A 46 21.94 -2.93 13.56
N ILE A 47 22.90 -2.41 12.80
CA ILE A 47 22.70 -2.15 11.35
C ILE A 47 22.48 -3.47 10.58
N ALA A 48 23.22 -4.54 10.91
CA ALA A 48 23.05 -5.85 10.26
C ALA A 48 21.65 -6.43 10.50
N ARG A 49 21.12 -6.30 11.72
CA ARG A 49 19.75 -6.76 12.05
C ARG A 49 18.68 -5.96 11.32
N LEU A 50 18.81 -4.63 11.27
CA LEU A 50 17.89 -3.77 10.50
C LEU A 50 17.92 -4.13 9.00
N SER A 51 19.12 -4.32 8.43
CA SER A 51 19.27 -4.70 7.03
C SER A 51 18.67 -6.08 6.71
N ALA A 52 18.85 -7.05 7.60
CA ALA A 52 18.25 -8.37 7.48
C ALA A 52 16.71 -8.31 7.54
N PHE A 53 16.17 -7.49 8.45
CA PHE A 53 14.73 -7.26 8.57
C PHE A 53 14.15 -6.63 7.30
N VAL A 54 14.76 -5.54 6.78
CA VAL A 54 14.32 -4.91 5.51
C VAL A 54 14.31 -5.94 4.38
N THR A 55 15.39 -6.71 4.25
CA THR A 55 15.52 -7.75 3.21
C THR A 55 14.44 -8.83 3.34
N ASP A 56 14.13 -9.26 4.57
CA ASP A 56 13.10 -10.26 4.84
C ASP A 56 11.71 -9.74 4.44
N VAL A 57 11.36 -8.53 4.87
CA VAL A 57 10.07 -7.89 4.56
C VAL A 57 9.89 -7.66 3.06
N GLU A 58 10.90 -7.14 2.36
CA GLU A 58 10.81 -6.85 0.93
C GLU A 58 10.72 -8.12 0.08
N LYS A 59 11.50 -9.16 0.41
CA LYS A 59 11.50 -10.42 -0.33
C LYS A 59 10.21 -11.22 -0.14
N HIS A 60 9.67 -11.26 1.07
CA HIS A 60 8.55 -12.14 1.40
C HIS A 60 7.19 -11.44 1.38
N ALA A 61 7.17 -10.08 1.28
CA ALA A 61 5.96 -9.28 1.17
C ALA A 61 4.81 -9.80 2.07
N PRO A 62 4.86 -9.55 3.41
CA PRO A 62 4.12 -10.33 4.41
C PRO A 62 2.60 -10.13 4.38
N PHE A 63 2.11 -9.20 3.56
CA PHE A 63 0.70 -8.83 3.53
C PHE A 63 -0.07 -9.56 2.43
N ARG A 64 -1.30 -9.98 2.77
CA ARG A 64 -2.18 -10.71 1.86
C ARG A 64 -2.64 -9.82 0.70
N LYS A 65 -2.76 -10.42 -0.48
CA LYS A 65 -3.30 -9.77 -1.68
C LYS A 65 -4.74 -10.22 -1.90
N LYS A 66 -5.66 -9.25 -2.00
CA LYS A 66 -7.07 -9.50 -2.25
C LYS A 66 -7.62 -8.46 -3.22
N PHE A 67 -8.44 -8.89 -4.18
CA PHE A 67 -9.30 -7.99 -4.93
C PHE A 67 -10.51 -7.66 -4.06
N LEU A 68 -10.61 -6.41 -3.66
CA LEU A 68 -11.81 -5.89 -3.01
C LEU A 68 -12.90 -5.63 -4.05
N PRO A 69 -14.18 -5.57 -3.65
CA PRO A 69 -15.29 -5.28 -4.57
C PRO A 69 -15.05 -3.99 -5.38
N GLU A 70 -14.55 -2.93 -4.74
CA GLU A 70 -14.27 -1.62 -5.34
C GLU A 70 -13.15 -1.70 -6.39
N VAL A 71 -12.09 -2.46 -6.11
CA VAL A 71 -10.99 -2.72 -7.06
C VAL A 71 -11.51 -3.56 -8.23
N THR A 72 -12.33 -4.58 -7.95
CA THR A 72 -12.94 -5.40 -9.00
C THR A 72 -13.85 -4.56 -9.89
N ALA A 73 -14.69 -3.70 -9.32
CA ALA A 73 -15.56 -2.80 -10.04
C ALA A 73 -14.76 -1.81 -10.91
N MET A 74 -13.66 -1.25 -10.39
CA MET A 74 -12.76 -0.40 -11.16
C MET A 74 -12.26 -1.13 -12.41
N PHE A 75 -11.69 -2.32 -12.26
CA PHE A 75 -11.21 -3.10 -13.41
C PHE A 75 -12.31 -3.43 -14.40
N THR A 76 -13.49 -3.83 -13.92
CA THR A 76 -14.64 -4.17 -14.77
C THR A 76 -15.14 -2.97 -15.56
N ARG A 77 -15.21 -1.78 -14.94
CA ARG A 77 -15.64 -0.54 -15.61
C ARG A 77 -14.63 -0.02 -16.63
N LEU A 78 -13.33 -0.26 -16.40
CA LEU A 78 -12.28 0.11 -17.33
C LEU A 78 -12.07 -0.91 -18.46
N ALA A 79 -12.50 -2.17 -18.29
CA ALA A 79 -12.30 -3.24 -19.25
C ALA A 79 -12.81 -2.92 -20.68
N PRO A 80 -13.99 -2.28 -20.92
CA PRO A 80 -14.45 -1.96 -22.26
C PRO A 80 -13.49 -1.08 -23.08
N TYR A 81 -12.68 -0.28 -22.41
CA TYR A 81 -11.73 0.67 -23.02
C TYR A 81 -10.34 0.06 -23.24
N ALA A 82 -10.11 -1.15 -22.73
CA ALA A 82 -8.84 -1.84 -22.82
C ALA A 82 -8.68 -2.59 -24.16
N PRO A 83 -7.44 -2.81 -24.65
CA PRO A 83 -7.16 -3.73 -25.74
C PRO A 83 -7.68 -5.13 -25.44
N PHE A 84 -7.99 -5.92 -26.49
CA PHE A 84 -8.70 -7.20 -26.37
C PHE A 84 -8.15 -8.15 -25.30
N GLY A 85 -6.83 -8.36 -25.25
CA GLY A 85 -6.22 -9.26 -24.27
C GLY A 85 -6.40 -8.76 -22.82
N LEU A 86 -6.23 -7.47 -22.57
CA LEU A 86 -6.40 -6.86 -21.26
C LEU A 86 -7.89 -6.82 -20.87
N ARG A 87 -8.78 -6.55 -21.83
CA ARG A 87 -10.24 -6.61 -21.65
C ARG A 87 -10.71 -7.99 -21.20
N LEU A 88 -10.18 -9.05 -21.85
CA LEU A 88 -10.50 -10.43 -21.48
C LEU A 88 -10.14 -10.72 -20.01
N VAL A 89 -8.96 -10.31 -19.59
CA VAL A 89 -8.47 -10.50 -18.21
C VAL A 89 -9.28 -9.68 -17.21
N MET A 90 -9.47 -8.40 -17.49
CA MET A 90 -10.17 -7.47 -16.58
C MET A 90 -11.65 -7.78 -16.44
N GLY A 91 -12.30 -8.21 -17.54
CA GLY A 91 -13.71 -8.60 -17.53
C GLY A 91 -13.98 -9.96 -16.87
N ASN A 92 -12.92 -10.78 -16.65
CA ASN A 92 -13.04 -12.12 -16.07
C ASN A 92 -12.11 -12.29 -14.86
N LEU A 93 -12.08 -11.30 -13.96
CA LEU A 93 -11.25 -11.35 -12.76
C LEU A 93 -11.56 -12.56 -11.87
N TRP A 94 -12.78 -13.09 -11.88
CA TRP A 94 -13.12 -14.31 -11.16
C TRP A 94 -12.25 -15.51 -11.56
N LEU A 95 -11.81 -15.57 -12.82
CA LEU A 95 -10.92 -16.59 -13.36
C LEU A 95 -9.44 -16.19 -13.21
N PHE A 96 -9.11 -14.94 -13.55
CA PHE A 96 -7.73 -14.48 -13.66
C PHE A 96 -7.16 -13.87 -12.36
N ALA A 97 -7.96 -13.69 -11.29
CA ALA A 97 -7.51 -13.07 -10.06
C ALA A 97 -6.26 -13.75 -9.44
N PRO A 98 -6.11 -15.08 -9.40
CA PRO A 98 -4.89 -15.69 -8.89
C PRO A 98 -3.63 -15.25 -9.64
N LEU A 99 -3.70 -15.24 -10.97
CA LEU A 99 -2.61 -14.78 -11.84
C LEU A 99 -2.35 -13.28 -11.64
N MET A 100 -3.40 -12.47 -11.64
CA MET A 100 -3.29 -11.01 -11.50
C MET A 100 -2.70 -10.57 -10.15
N LYS A 101 -2.96 -11.29 -9.06
CA LYS A 101 -2.31 -11.05 -7.75
C LYS A 101 -0.78 -11.22 -7.80
N VAL A 102 -0.27 -11.96 -8.76
CA VAL A 102 1.18 -12.17 -8.96
C VAL A 102 1.74 -11.16 -9.97
N VAL A 103 1.03 -10.91 -11.06
CA VAL A 103 1.49 -10.06 -12.17
C VAL A 103 1.39 -8.58 -11.84
N LEU A 104 0.24 -8.10 -11.34
CA LEU A 104 -0.01 -6.68 -11.11
C LEU A 104 1.08 -6.01 -10.25
N PRO A 105 1.51 -6.57 -9.11
CA PRO A 105 2.55 -5.93 -8.30
C PRO A 105 3.93 -5.87 -8.97
N ARG A 106 4.15 -6.67 -10.04
CA ARG A 106 5.42 -6.67 -10.79
C ARG A 106 5.43 -5.66 -11.93
N VAL A 107 4.26 -5.40 -12.51
CA VAL A 107 4.14 -4.46 -13.65
C VAL A 107 3.76 -3.05 -13.23
N SER A 108 3.12 -2.89 -12.08
CA SER A 108 2.73 -1.59 -11.53
C SER A 108 2.72 -1.62 -10.00
N ALA A 109 3.59 -0.81 -9.40
CA ALA A 109 3.64 -0.64 -7.95
C ALA A 109 2.31 -0.12 -7.40
N GLN A 110 1.66 0.82 -8.12
CA GLN A 110 0.36 1.39 -7.75
C GLN A 110 -0.75 0.34 -7.78
N ALA A 111 -0.83 -0.46 -8.85
CA ALA A 111 -1.80 -1.55 -8.94
C ALA A 111 -1.58 -2.60 -7.85
N GLY A 112 -0.31 -2.92 -7.55
CA GLY A 112 0.04 -3.80 -6.43
C GLY A 112 -0.38 -3.26 -5.07
N ALA A 113 -0.26 -1.94 -4.87
CA ALA A 113 -0.65 -1.27 -3.63
C ALA A 113 -2.17 -1.28 -3.40
N MET A 114 -2.99 -1.32 -4.45
CA MET A 114 -4.45 -1.45 -4.33
C MET A 114 -4.92 -2.84 -3.86
N LEU A 115 -4.04 -3.84 -3.87
CA LEU A 115 -4.38 -5.22 -3.52
C LEU A 115 -3.99 -5.62 -2.10
N ARG A 116 -3.14 -4.84 -1.43
CA ARG A 116 -2.57 -5.21 -0.12
C ARG A 116 -2.20 -4.00 0.73
N THR A 117 -2.02 -4.23 2.03
CA THR A 117 -1.24 -3.34 2.89
C THR A 117 0.18 -3.23 2.36
N THR A 118 0.76 -2.05 2.42
CA THR A 118 2.13 -1.78 1.99
C THR A 118 2.95 -1.22 3.13
N ILE A 119 4.26 -1.45 3.08
CA ILE A 119 5.25 -0.84 3.95
C ILE A 119 6.40 -0.33 3.08
N ALA A 120 6.87 0.87 3.37
CA ALA A 120 8.03 1.48 2.72
C ALA A 120 9.00 1.97 3.80
N PHE A 121 10.24 1.52 3.73
CA PHE A 121 11.31 1.98 4.62
C PHE A 121 11.89 3.29 4.08
N THR A 122 11.83 4.36 4.87
CA THR A 122 12.12 5.71 4.39
C THR A 122 13.20 6.44 5.18
N MET A 123 13.53 5.96 6.38
CA MET A 123 14.52 6.58 7.24
C MET A 123 15.42 5.53 7.87
N GLN A 124 16.72 5.83 8.03
CA GLN A 124 17.67 4.97 8.73
C GLN A 124 18.72 5.82 9.43
N SER A 125 19.12 5.42 10.65
CA SER A 125 20.26 6.00 11.35
C SER A 125 21.08 4.93 12.06
N GLY A 126 22.32 5.28 12.39
CA GLY A 126 23.26 4.40 13.09
C GLY A 126 24.30 5.22 13.82
N SER A 127 25.61 4.87 13.67
CA SER A 127 26.69 5.65 14.26
C SER A 127 27.01 6.92 13.47
N ASP A 128 27.41 7.97 14.18
CA ASP A 128 27.87 9.23 13.58
C ASP A 128 29.38 9.18 13.20
N ALA A 129 30.10 8.08 13.52
CA ALA A 129 31.50 7.92 13.23
C ALA A 129 31.84 6.56 12.63
N TYR A 130 32.74 6.54 11.64
CA TYR A 130 33.11 5.32 10.90
C TYR A 130 33.80 4.25 11.77
N ASN A 131 34.46 4.66 12.84
CA ASN A 131 35.22 3.77 13.74
C ASN A 131 34.42 3.30 14.96
N VAL A 132 33.11 3.60 15.04
CA VAL A 132 32.25 3.27 16.18
C VAL A 132 31.13 2.34 15.75
N LEU A 133 30.96 1.20 16.42
CA LEU A 133 29.77 0.35 16.31
C LEU A 133 28.63 1.00 17.11
N PRO A 134 27.45 1.23 16.51
CA PRO A 134 26.35 1.91 17.20
C PRO A 134 25.81 1.08 18.36
N GLN A 135 25.55 1.73 19.49
CA GLN A 135 24.78 1.13 20.59
C GLN A 135 23.29 1.03 20.22
N GLU A 136 22.83 1.96 19.40
CA GLU A 136 21.47 2.00 18.86
C GLU A 136 21.52 2.32 17.37
N ALA A 137 20.70 1.63 16.59
CA ALA A 137 20.40 2.00 15.22
C ALA A 137 18.88 1.96 15.02
N THR A 138 18.36 2.87 14.18
CA THR A 138 16.93 3.00 13.96
C THR A 138 16.58 2.92 12.48
N LEU A 139 15.35 2.48 12.21
CA LEU A 139 14.75 2.39 10.90
C LEU A 139 13.32 2.94 10.98
N GLY A 140 12.98 3.90 10.13
CA GLY A 140 11.63 4.43 10.01
C GLY A 140 10.93 3.87 8.78
N ALA A 141 9.65 3.54 8.91
CA ALA A 141 8.84 3.08 7.80
C ALA A 141 7.44 3.70 7.82
N ASN A 142 6.87 3.88 6.62
CA ASN A 142 5.48 4.27 6.42
C ASN A 142 4.68 3.07 5.96
N MET A 143 3.58 2.78 6.64
CA MET A 143 2.63 1.73 6.27
C MET A 143 1.34 2.33 5.72
N ARG A 144 0.68 1.58 4.82
CA ARG A 144 -0.64 1.94 4.28
C ARG A 144 -1.56 0.73 4.36
N PHE A 145 -2.59 0.83 5.19
CA PHE A 145 -3.53 -0.25 5.48
C PHE A 145 -4.66 -0.33 4.45
N ILE A 146 -5.19 -1.53 4.26
CA ILE A 146 -6.32 -1.79 3.36
C ILE A 146 -7.40 -2.61 4.12
N PRO A 147 -8.72 -2.42 3.85
CA PRO A 147 -9.81 -2.98 4.66
C PRO A 147 -9.71 -4.47 4.99
N HIS A 148 -9.27 -5.33 4.06
CA HIS A 148 -9.21 -6.77 4.31
C HIS A 148 -8.04 -7.22 5.22
N GLN A 149 -7.19 -6.30 5.60
CA GLN A 149 -6.06 -6.50 6.51
C GLN A 149 -5.70 -5.15 7.15
N GLY A 150 -6.61 -4.63 7.96
CA GLY A 150 -6.52 -3.31 8.58
C GLY A 150 -5.34 -3.11 9.51
N GLU A 151 -5.37 -2.03 10.26
CA GLU A 151 -4.28 -1.58 11.13
C GLU A 151 -3.79 -2.67 12.08
N GLN A 152 -4.68 -3.20 12.91
CA GLN A 152 -4.31 -4.12 14.00
C GLN A 152 -3.60 -5.38 13.49
N GLU A 153 -4.16 -6.03 12.45
CA GLU A 153 -3.56 -7.24 11.88
C GLU A 153 -2.22 -6.93 11.21
N SER A 154 -2.15 -5.84 10.45
CA SER A 154 -0.93 -5.43 9.74
C SER A 154 0.21 -5.08 10.69
N LEU A 155 -0.07 -4.32 11.76
CA LEU A 155 0.90 -3.99 12.80
C LEU A 155 1.36 -5.23 13.57
N ALA A 156 0.46 -6.18 13.86
CA ALA A 156 0.82 -7.42 14.54
C ALA A 156 1.74 -8.30 13.69
N ILE A 157 1.53 -8.37 12.36
CA ILE A 157 2.39 -9.11 11.44
C ILE A 157 3.80 -8.52 11.43
N ILE A 158 3.92 -7.20 11.24
CA ILE A 158 5.23 -6.57 11.12
C ILE A 158 5.98 -6.56 12.46
N ARG A 159 5.27 -6.45 13.59
CA ARG A 159 5.85 -6.55 14.94
C ARG A 159 6.50 -7.92 15.16
N ARG A 160 5.81 -9.01 14.83
CA ARG A 160 6.38 -10.38 14.94
C ARG A 160 7.63 -10.56 14.08
N LEU A 161 7.63 -9.98 12.88
CA LEU A 161 8.81 -10.00 12.03
C LEU A 161 9.97 -9.19 12.62
N ALA A 162 9.69 -8.02 13.17
CA ALA A 162 10.70 -7.21 13.86
C ALA A 162 11.29 -7.95 15.07
N GLU A 163 10.46 -8.55 15.92
CA GLU A 163 10.86 -9.36 17.07
C GLU A 163 11.76 -10.54 16.67
N LYS A 164 11.45 -11.23 15.56
CA LYS A 164 12.28 -12.31 15.00
C LYS A 164 13.70 -11.85 14.68
N HIS A 165 13.87 -10.59 14.30
CA HIS A 165 15.17 -9.96 14.03
C HIS A 165 15.76 -9.25 15.24
N GLY A 166 15.17 -9.39 16.43
CA GLY A 166 15.62 -8.76 17.67
C GLY A 166 15.48 -7.24 17.66
N LEU A 167 14.42 -6.72 17.02
CA LEU A 167 14.10 -5.31 16.95
C LEU A 167 12.93 -4.96 17.86
N GLU A 168 13.00 -3.80 18.49
CA GLU A 168 11.85 -3.14 19.13
C GLU A 168 11.04 -2.40 18.06
N MET A 169 9.72 -2.38 18.18
CA MET A 169 8.84 -1.64 17.28
C MET A 169 7.96 -0.67 18.06
N GLU A 170 8.02 0.58 17.67
CA GLU A 170 7.17 1.68 18.16
C GLU A 170 6.27 2.17 17.02
N VAL A 171 4.97 2.39 17.33
CA VAL A 171 4.04 3.08 16.43
C VAL A 171 4.07 4.56 16.79
N VAL A 172 4.62 5.38 15.90
CA VAL A 172 4.78 6.82 16.12
C VAL A 172 3.47 7.55 15.88
N HIS A 173 2.77 7.16 14.82
CA HIS A 173 1.48 7.72 14.44
C HIS A 173 0.69 6.66 13.67
N THR A 174 -0.62 6.62 13.86
CA THR A 174 -1.48 5.73 13.09
C THR A 174 -2.86 6.35 12.88
N ASN A 175 -3.47 5.99 11.75
CA ASN A 175 -4.86 6.26 11.41
C ASN A 175 -5.34 5.14 10.49
N ASP A 176 -6.43 4.46 10.85
CA ASP A 176 -6.92 3.33 10.07
C ASP A 176 -7.51 3.80 8.72
N TYR A 177 -7.87 2.85 7.87
CA TYR A 177 -8.49 3.12 6.58
C TYR A 177 -9.90 3.73 6.77
N SER A 178 -10.36 4.46 5.74
CA SER A 178 -11.75 4.90 5.70
C SER A 178 -12.67 3.78 5.23
N GLU A 179 -13.89 3.71 5.78
CA GLU A 179 -14.87 2.72 5.35
C GLU A 179 -15.20 2.89 3.85
N PRO A 180 -15.25 1.79 3.06
CA PRO A 180 -15.60 1.87 1.66
C PRO A 180 -17.02 2.39 1.43
N VAL A 181 -17.16 3.38 0.56
CA VAL A 181 -18.47 3.88 0.12
C VAL A 181 -19.13 2.85 -0.79
N ASP A 182 -20.43 2.61 -0.57
CA ASP A 182 -21.22 1.76 -1.46
C ASP A 182 -21.29 2.33 -2.89
N ILE A 183 -20.60 1.66 -3.80
CA ILE A 183 -20.55 2.02 -5.23
C ILE A 183 -21.90 1.85 -5.97
N HIS A 184 -22.87 1.19 -5.34
CA HIS A 184 -24.24 1.03 -5.81
C HIS A 184 -25.21 1.94 -5.04
N GLY A 185 -24.72 2.69 -4.06
CA GLY A 185 -25.47 3.61 -3.23
C GLY A 185 -25.89 4.89 -3.97
N GLU A 186 -26.78 5.64 -3.36
CA GLU A 186 -27.33 6.87 -3.95
C GLU A 186 -26.24 7.94 -4.14
N ALA A 187 -25.33 8.10 -3.17
CA ALA A 187 -24.27 9.09 -3.22
C ALA A 187 -23.34 8.89 -4.44
N PHE A 188 -22.91 7.65 -4.69
CA PHE A 188 -22.05 7.35 -5.84
C PHE A 188 -22.80 7.59 -7.16
N ARG A 189 -24.06 7.15 -7.26
CA ARG A 189 -24.91 7.39 -8.46
C ARG A 189 -25.14 8.88 -8.72
N GLN A 190 -25.32 9.69 -7.68
CA GLN A 190 -25.47 11.12 -7.83
C GLN A 190 -24.20 11.76 -8.40
N VAL A 191 -23.02 11.37 -7.89
CA VAL A 191 -21.72 11.82 -8.42
C VAL A 191 -21.55 11.42 -9.89
N GLU A 192 -21.87 10.17 -10.24
CA GLU A 192 -21.84 9.69 -11.65
C GLU A 192 -22.73 10.55 -12.55
N ARG A 193 -23.96 10.85 -12.11
CA ARG A 193 -24.90 11.67 -12.87
C ARG A 193 -24.34 13.07 -13.11
N VAL A 194 -23.89 13.75 -12.05
CA VAL A 194 -23.34 15.12 -12.16
C VAL A 194 -22.11 15.15 -13.08
N ILE A 195 -21.23 14.16 -12.99
CA ILE A 195 -20.08 14.06 -13.89
C ILE A 195 -20.55 13.87 -15.35
N GLY A 196 -21.52 12.99 -15.58
CA GLY A 196 -22.05 12.74 -16.92
C GLY A 196 -22.76 13.95 -17.55
N GLU A 197 -23.44 14.77 -16.75
CA GLU A 197 -24.07 16.03 -17.17
C GLU A 197 -23.01 17.11 -17.47
N THR A 198 -21.94 17.19 -16.66
CA THR A 198 -20.92 18.23 -16.78
C THR A 198 -19.88 17.89 -17.86
N PHE A 199 -19.55 16.60 -18.00
CA PHE A 199 -18.54 16.09 -18.94
C PHE A 199 -19.13 14.94 -19.78
N PRO A 200 -19.98 15.24 -20.79
CA PRO A 200 -20.63 14.21 -21.60
C PRO A 200 -19.62 13.26 -22.25
N GLY A 201 -19.84 11.96 -22.09
CA GLY A 201 -18.98 10.91 -22.65
C GLY A 201 -17.74 10.57 -21.84
N LEU A 202 -17.49 11.22 -20.69
CA LEU A 202 -16.39 10.88 -19.78
C LEU A 202 -16.76 9.65 -18.95
N PRO A 203 -16.04 8.51 -19.07
CA PRO A 203 -16.32 7.32 -18.26
C PRO A 203 -16.01 7.56 -16.79
N VAL A 204 -16.90 7.07 -15.92
CA VAL A 204 -16.74 7.15 -14.45
C VAL A 204 -16.37 5.79 -13.88
N SER A 205 -15.37 5.75 -13.01
CA SER A 205 -14.94 4.53 -12.33
C SER A 205 -14.70 4.78 -10.85
N PRO A 206 -15.06 3.84 -9.94
CA PRO A 206 -14.58 3.88 -8.59
C PRO A 206 -13.05 3.73 -8.56
N TYR A 207 -12.42 4.28 -7.54
CA TYR A 207 -10.97 4.24 -7.37
C TYR A 207 -10.61 4.09 -5.89
N VAL A 208 -9.57 3.30 -5.62
CA VAL A 208 -8.99 3.18 -4.28
C VAL A 208 -7.90 4.25 -4.13
N MET A 209 -8.09 5.17 -3.21
CA MET A 209 -7.10 6.18 -2.89
C MET A 209 -5.98 5.54 -2.07
N THR A 210 -4.77 5.50 -2.63
CA THR A 210 -3.58 4.96 -1.95
C THR A 210 -2.92 5.96 -1.02
N GLY A 211 -3.27 7.25 -1.15
CA GLY A 211 -2.94 8.33 -0.25
C GLY A 211 -4.05 8.59 0.78
N ALA A 212 -3.94 9.68 1.52
CA ALA A 212 -4.97 10.22 2.40
C ALA A 212 -5.36 11.63 1.98
N THR A 213 -6.62 11.98 2.19
CA THR A 213 -7.16 13.32 1.94
C THR A 213 -7.96 13.78 3.16
N ASP A 214 -8.39 15.04 3.16
CA ASP A 214 -9.25 15.58 4.22
C ASP A 214 -10.65 14.96 4.23
N ALA A 215 -11.02 14.18 3.21
CA ALA A 215 -12.30 13.48 3.15
C ALA A 215 -12.51 12.52 4.34
N GLN A 216 -11.44 11.98 4.93
CA GLN A 216 -11.49 11.14 6.13
C GLN A 216 -12.17 11.82 7.33
N PHE A 217 -12.14 13.18 7.43
CA PHE A 217 -12.75 13.93 8.52
C PHE A 217 -14.24 14.17 8.34
N TYR A 218 -14.79 13.85 7.16
CA TYR A 218 -16.20 14.04 6.82
C TYR A 218 -16.98 12.71 6.73
N GLN A 219 -16.34 11.62 7.07
CA GLN A 219 -17.01 10.31 7.19
C GLN A 219 -17.67 10.20 8.57
N PRO A 220 -18.90 9.65 8.65
CA PRO A 220 -19.61 9.44 9.92
C PRO A 220 -18.90 8.46 10.84
#